data_799aeabb58b1de89164d6be313701a02
#
_entry.id   799aeabb58b1de89164d6be313701a02
#
_cell.length_a   1.000
_cell.length_b   1.000
_cell.length_c   1.000
_cell.angle_alpha   90.00
_cell.angle_beta   90.00
_cell.angle_gamma   90.00
#
_symmetry.space_group_name_H-M   'P 1'
#
loop_
_entity.id
_entity.type
_entity.pdbx_description
1 polymer ?
#
loop_
_entity_poly.entity_id
_entity_poly.type
_entity_poly.pdbx_seq_one_letter_code
_entity_poly.pdbx_strand_id
1 'polypeptide(L)'
;MLKIVAVMAELFISTCAMWLLTFLSTFLHEFGHALGYMLSTGDRHWHIRVGWGKQLLDTKALTVNLLVFDGLFTPLEKKIDTKSKLIATLAGGPAASLLLVLGLSVLRSGVFAFRSAILADGGIAYFVNYAFFCNLFLLILSLAPVHYFWGEVRGMETDGLQIIHALEKDGV
;
A
#
# COMPACT_ATOMS: atom_id res chain seq x y z
N MET A 1 39.78 2.67 -5.74
CA MET A 1 39.14 2.17 -4.49
C MET A 1 38.05 3.13 -4.00
N LEU A 2 38.32 4.41 -3.80
CA LEU A 2 37.33 5.39 -3.30
C LEU A 2 36.04 5.50 -4.14
N LYS A 3 36.17 5.51 -5.49
CA LYS A 3 35.01 5.56 -6.40
C LYS A 3 34.11 4.31 -6.30
N ILE A 4 34.69 3.12 -6.10
CA ILE A 4 33.91 1.88 -5.93
C ILE A 4 33.12 1.93 -4.63
N VAL A 5 33.75 2.37 -3.52
CA VAL A 5 33.08 2.51 -2.24
C VAL A 5 31.92 3.51 -2.30
N ALA A 6 32.10 4.65 -3.00
CA ALA A 6 31.04 5.63 -3.20
C ALA A 6 29.86 5.02 -3.98
N VAL A 7 30.10 4.34 -5.09
CA VAL A 7 29.06 3.69 -5.89
C VAL A 7 28.30 2.62 -5.08
N MET A 8 29.01 1.81 -4.28
CA MET A 8 28.38 0.80 -3.42
C MET A 8 27.49 1.45 -2.33
N ALA A 9 27.96 2.57 -1.76
CA ALA A 9 27.18 3.31 -0.78
C ALA A 9 25.91 3.91 -1.40
N GLU A 10 26.00 4.51 -2.58
CA GLU A 10 24.83 5.04 -3.31
C GLU A 10 23.83 3.94 -3.66
N LEU A 11 24.27 2.79 -4.13
CA LEU A 11 23.41 1.65 -4.42
C LEU A 11 22.69 1.14 -3.15
N PHE A 12 23.42 1.04 -2.04
CA PHE A 12 22.86 0.61 -0.77
C PHE A 12 21.80 1.59 -0.25
N ILE A 13 22.10 2.90 -0.25
CA ILE A 13 21.16 3.95 0.18
C ILE A 13 19.92 3.95 -0.71
N SER A 14 20.09 3.86 -2.04
CA SER A 14 18.97 3.82 -2.98
C SER A 14 18.09 2.59 -2.77
N THR A 15 18.68 1.42 -2.53
CA THR A 15 17.93 0.19 -2.23
C THR A 15 17.15 0.31 -0.93
N CYS A 16 17.74 0.86 0.13
CA CYS A 16 17.05 1.10 1.39
C CYS A 16 15.87 2.09 1.23
N ALA A 17 16.08 3.16 0.45
CA ALA A 17 15.04 4.14 0.18
C ALA A 17 13.88 3.53 -0.63
N MET A 18 14.16 2.74 -1.66
CA MET A 18 13.13 2.02 -2.42
C MET A 18 12.36 1.03 -1.54
N TRP A 19 13.06 0.28 -0.70
CA TRP A 19 12.43 -0.62 0.26
C TRP A 19 11.47 0.13 1.19
N LEU A 20 11.93 1.27 1.75
CA LEU A 20 11.11 2.11 2.63
C LEU A 20 9.87 2.67 1.91
N LEU A 21 10.03 3.15 0.66
CA LEU A 21 8.92 3.66 -0.14
C LEU A 21 7.90 2.56 -0.47
N THR A 22 8.36 1.34 -0.79
CA THR A 22 7.48 0.20 -1.01
C THR A 22 6.73 -0.16 0.27
N PHE A 23 7.45 -0.25 1.41
CA PHE A 23 6.85 -0.46 2.72
C PHE A 23 5.77 0.58 3.03
N LEU A 24 6.07 1.87 2.87
CA LEU A 24 5.12 2.95 3.14
C LEU A 24 3.90 2.87 2.22
N SER A 25 4.10 2.59 0.92
CA SER A 25 3.00 2.45 -0.05
C SER A 25 2.06 1.30 0.35
N THR A 26 2.62 0.12 0.64
CA THR A 26 1.84 -1.05 1.06
C THR A 26 1.17 -0.80 2.41
N PHE A 27 1.91 -0.27 3.39
CA PHE A 27 1.35 0.06 4.71
C PHE A 27 0.18 1.04 4.64
N LEU A 28 0.31 2.12 3.84
CA LEU A 28 -0.75 3.12 3.71
C LEU A 28 -1.98 2.57 2.99
N HIS A 29 -1.79 1.64 2.04
CA HIS A 29 -2.90 0.90 1.44
C HIS A 29 -3.65 0.07 2.49
N GLU A 30 -2.95 -0.76 3.26
CA GLU A 30 -3.56 -1.59 4.32
C GLU A 30 -4.17 -0.73 5.44
N PHE A 31 -3.54 0.40 5.76
CA PHE A 31 -4.09 1.35 6.72
C PHE A 31 -5.37 2.02 6.19
N GLY A 32 -5.51 2.16 4.87
CA GLY A 32 -6.76 2.55 4.23
C GLY A 32 -7.91 1.59 4.57
N HIS A 33 -7.68 0.27 4.51
CA HIS A 33 -8.65 -0.74 4.96
C HIS A 33 -8.99 -0.58 6.45
N ALA A 34 -7.96 -0.36 7.30
CA ALA A 34 -8.17 -0.09 8.72
C ALA A 34 -9.02 1.15 8.97
N LEU A 35 -8.82 2.23 8.21
CA LEU A 35 -9.64 3.44 8.28
C LEU A 35 -11.09 3.16 7.86
N GLY A 36 -11.30 2.47 6.73
CA GLY A 36 -12.64 2.06 6.28
C GLY A 36 -13.37 1.21 7.33
N TYR A 37 -12.65 0.26 7.93
CA TYR A 37 -13.16 -0.55 9.04
C TYR A 37 -13.51 0.29 10.26
N MET A 38 -12.61 1.13 10.75
CA MET A 38 -12.84 1.99 11.91
C MET A 38 -14.02 2.95 11.72
N LEU A 39 -14.10 3.57 10.53
CA LEU A 39 -15.17 4.52 10.22
C LEU A 39 -16.54 3.85 10.08
N SER A 40 -16.60 2.63 9.57
CA SER A 40 -17.86 1.91 9.35
C SER A 40 -18.34 1.13 10.56
N THR A 41 -17.42 0.65 11.41
CA THR A 41 -17.76 -0.22 12.56
C THR A 41 -17.62 0.46 13.93
N GLY A 42 -16.82 1.54 14.01
CA GLY A 42 -16.43 2.17 15.29
C GLY A 42 -15.36 1.39 16.06
N ASP A 43 -14.94 0.23 15.57
CA ASP A 43 -13.95 -0.62 16.24
C ASP A 43 -12.53 -0.26 15.85
N ARG A 44 -11.60 -0.38 16.79
CA ARG A 44 -10.16 -0.07 16.62
C ARG A 44 -9.25 -1.29 16.84
N HIS A 45 -9.82 -2.48 16.93
CA HIS A 45 -9.07 -3.72 17.12
C HIS A 45 -8.79 -4.37 15.77
N TRP A 46 -7.62 -4.07 15.23
CA TRP A 46 -7.17 -4.58 13.95
C TRP A 46 -5.66 -4.83 13.96
N HIS A 47 -5.21 -5.60 12.99
CA HIS A 47 -3.81 -5.90 12.75
C HIS A 47 -3.48 -5.73 11.27
N ILE A 48 -2.33 -5.14 10.98
CA ILE A 48 -1.76 -5.02 9.62
C ILE A 48 -0.48 -5.84 9.57
N ARG A 49 -0.36 -6.69 8.58
CA ARG A 49 0.89 -7.33 8.21
C ARG A 49 1.39 -6.74 6.88
N VAL A 50 2.65 -6.33 6.82
CA VAL A 50 3.31 -5.88 5.59
C VAL A 50 4.43 -6.84 5.24
N GLY A 51 4.34 -7.43 4.05
CA GLY A 51 5.34 -8.30 3.49
C GLY A 51 5.34 -9.74 4.03
N TRP A 52 6.30 -10.53 3.57
CA TRP A 52 6.55 -11.90 3.97
C TRP A 52 8.04 -12.20 4.17
N GLY A 53 8.37 -13.42 4.59
CA GLY A 53 9.73 -13.87 4.85
C GLY A 53 10.18 -13.54 6.27
N LYS A 54 11.44 -13.08 6.42
CA LYS A 54 11.99 -12.81 7.75
C LYS A 54 11.27 -11.63 8.41
N GLN A 55 10.76 -11.86 9.62
CA GLN A 55 10.12 -10.83 10.44
C GLN A 55 11.16 -9.84 10.97
N LEU A 56 10.89 -8.54 10.78
CA LEU A 56 11.71 -7.42 11.23
C LEU A 56 11.13 -6.73 12.46
N LEU A 57 9.79 -6.62 12.48
CA LEU A 57 9.03 -5.99 13.56
C LEU A 57 7.75 -6.79 13.81
N ASP A 58 7.38 -6.93 15.08
CA ASP A 58 6.10 -7.50 15.49
C ASP A 58 5.55 -6.74 16.68
N THR A 59 4.33 -6.22 16.53
CA THR A 59 3.57 -5.53 17.55
C THR A 59 2.11 -6.00 17.54
N LYS A 60 1.31 -5.55 18.50
CA LYS A 60 -0.12 -5.88 18.54
C LYS A 60 -0.89 -5.40 17.30
N ALA A 61 -0.46 -4.31 16.67
CA ALA A 61 -1.16 -3.69 15.54
C ALA A 61 -0.45 -3.85 14.20
N LEU A 62 0.88 -4.13 14.19
CA LEU A 62 1.68 -4.14 12.97
C LEU A 62 2.75 -5.21 13.02
N THR A 63 2.80 -6.06 12.01
CA THR A 63 3.93 -6.94 11.70
C THR A 63 4.58 -6.47 10.40
N VAL A 64 5.92 -6.35 10.40
CA VAL A 64 6.71 -5.99 9.22
C VAL A 64 7.69 -7.10 8.91
N ASN A 65 7.66 -7.58 7.67
CA ASN A 65 8.58 -8.58 7.16
C ASN A 65 9.54 -7.97 6.13
N LEU A 66 10.59 -8.71 5.77
CA LEU A 66 11.67 -8.21 4.92
C LEU A 66 11.21 -7.91 3.48
N LEU A 67 10.35 -8.75 2.90
CA LEU A 67 9.87 -8.63 1.53
C LEU A 67 8.51 -7.91 1.49
N VAL A 68 8.52 -6.59 1.40
CA VAL A 68 7.37 -5.68 1.60
C VAL A 68 6.45 -5.52 0.36
N PHE A 69 6.31 -6.57 -0.46
CA PHE A 69 5.56 -6.53 -1.72
C PHE A 69 4.10 -7.00 -1.62
N ASP A 70 3.64 -7.39 -0.45
CA ASP A 70 2.23 -7.64 -0.15
C ASP A 70 1.86 -7.06 1.20
N GLY A 71 0.56 -6.97 1.46
CA GLY A 71 -0.01 -6.55 2.72
C GLY A 71 -1.25 -7.35 3.06
N LEU A 72 -1.64 -7.32 4.31
CA LEU A 72 -2.88 -7.93 4.76
C LEU A 72 -3.42 -7.17 5.97
N PHE A 73 -4.58 -6.56 5.80
CA PHE A 73 -5.39 -6.05 6.88
C PHE A 73 -6.25 -7.17 7.48
N THR A 74 -6.30 -7.27 8.80
CA THR A 74 -7.11 -8.26 9.52
C THR A 74 -7.88 -7.59 10.66
N PRO A 75 -9.21 -7.54 10.64
CA PRO A 75 -10.00 -7.16 11.79
C PRO A 75 -9.89 -8.23 12.87
N LEU A 76 -9.61 -7.84 14.12
CA LEU A 76 -9.49 -8.78 15.24
C LEU A 76 -10.86 -9.13 15.85
N GLU A 77 -11.89 -8.32 15.59
CA GLU A 77 -13.25 -8.58 16.01
C GLU A 77 -14.20 -8.70 14.80
N LYS A 78 -15.25 -9.51 14.97
CA LYS A 78 -16.28 -9.72 13.93
C LYS A 78 -17.33 -8.59 13.97
N LYS A 79 -16.94 -7.37 13.58
CA LYS A 79 -17.85 -6.20 13.53
C LYS A 79 -18.36 -5.89 12.13
N ILE A 80 -17.85 -6.60 11.10
CA ILE A 80 -18.34 -6.52 9.72
C ILE A 80 -19.57 -7.43 9.61
N ASP A 81 -20.72 -6.91 9.93
CA ASP A 81 -22.01 -7.61 9.99
C ASP A 81 -22.96 -7.22 8.84
N THR A 82 -22.62 -6.18 8.07
CA THR A 82 -23.37 -5.70 6.91
C THR A 82 -22.49 -5.56 5.68
N LYS A 83 -23.10 -5.69 4.52
CA LYS A 83 -22.48 -5.47 3.22
C LYS A 83 -21.85 -4.09 3.10
N SER A 84 -22.53 -3.05 3.58
CA SER A 84 -22.00 -1.68 3.55
C SER A 84 -20.70 -1.54 4.34
N LYS A 85 -20.57 -2.16 5.52
CA LYS A 85 -19.34 -2.17 6.31
C LYS A 85 -18.22 -2.94 5.58
N LEU A 86 -18.56 -4.07 4.94
CA LEU A 86 -17.59 -4.83 4.14
C LEU A 86 -17.05 -3.99 2.98
N ILE A 87 -17.94 -3.38 2.19
CA ILE A 87 -17.54 -2.54 1.05
C ILE A 87 -16.72 -1.34 1.53
N ALA A 88 -17.12 -0.68 2.62
CA ALA A 88 -16.36 0.45 3.18
C ALA A 88 -14.95 0.04 3.61
N THR A 89 -14.81 -1.14 4.22
CA THR A 89 -13.51 -1.71 4.60
C THR A 89 -12.67 -2.01 3.37
N LEU A 90 -13.22 -2.74 2.39
CA LEU A 90 -12.51 -3.15 1.16
C LEU A 90 -12.12 -1.95 0.28
N ALA A 91 -12.99 -0.94 0.16
CA ALA A 91 -12.71 0.26 -0.62
C ALA A 91 -11.64 1.17 0.01
N GLY A 92 -11.37 1.03 1.30
CA GLY A 92 -10.42 1.86 2.05
C GLY A 92 -9.01 1.82 1.50
N GLY A 93 -8.48 0.63 1.19
CA GLY A 93 -7.15 0.44 0.62
C GLY A 93 -6.99 1.09 -0.76
N PRO A 94 -7.82 0.73 -1.75
CA PRO A 94 -7.83 1.38 -3.06
C PRO A 94 -8.00 2.90 -2.98
N ALA A 95 -8.85 3.41 -2.08
CA ALA A 95 -9.04 4.85 -1.87
C ALA A 95 -7.76 5.53 -1.36
N ALA A 96 -7.06 4.92 -0.41
CA ALA A 96 -5.77 5.42 0.08
C ALA A 96 -4.72 5.46 -1.04
N SER A 97 -4.60 4.38 -1.83
CA SER A 97 -3.69 4.35 -2.98
C SER A 97 -4.05 5.38 -4.05
N LEU A 98 -5.34 5.60 -4.33
CA LEU A 98 -5.81 6.63 -5.26
C LEU A 98 -5.40 8.04 -4.78
N LEU A 99 -5.61 8.35 -3.50
CA LEU A 99 -5.20 9.64 -2.92
C LEU A 99 -3.69 9.86 -3.04
N LEU A 100 -2.87 8.83 -2.80
CA LEU A 100 -1.43 8.89 -2.97
C LEU A 100 -1.03 9.10 -4.43
N VAL A 101 -1.66 8.39 -5.38
CA VAL A 101 -1.44 8.58 -6.83
C VAL A 101 -1.77 10.01 -7.24
N LEU A 102 -2.91 10.56 -6.79
CA LEU A 102 -3.31 11.94 -7.09
C LEU A 102 -2.34 12.96 -6.49
N GLY A 103 -1.97 12.82 -5.22
CA GLY A 103 -1.00 13.69 -4.55
C GLY A 103 0.38 13.67 -5.21
N LEU A 104 0.88 12.48 -5.53
CA LEU A 104 2.15 12.32 -6.24
C LEU A 104 2.08 12.83 -7.68
N SER A 105 0.94 12.72 -8.38
CA SER A 105 0.72 13.30 -9.70
C SER A 105 0.81 14.82 -9.67
N VAL A 106 0.18 15.46 -8.68
CA VAL A 106 0.27 16.92 -8.48
C VAL A 106 1.72 17.32 -8.20
N LEU A 107 2.45 16.58 -7.36
CA LEU A 107 3.87 16.85 -7.11
C LEU A 107 4.72 16.70 -8.38
N ARG A 108 4.43 15.71 -9.24
CA ARG A 108 5.12 15.47 -10.53
C ARG A 108 4.80 16.53 -11.59
N SER A 109 3.56 17.04 -11.63
CA SER A 109 3.10 17.97 -12.69
C SER A 109 3.78 19.34 -12.63
N GLY A 110 4.42 19.68 -11.50
CA GLY A 110 5.12 20.94 -11.32
C GLY A 110 4.22 22.16 -11.19
N VAL A 111 2.95 21.97 -10.83
CA VAL A 111 2.00 23.04 -10.51
C VAL A 111 2.51 23.93 -9.37
N PHE A 112 3.35 23.37 -8.49
CA PHE A 112 4.00 24.14 -7.44
C PHE A 112 5.42 24.54 -7.83
N ALA A 113 5.79 25.80 -7.63
CA ALA A 113 7.16 26.34 -7.79
C ALA A 113 8.23 25.53 -7.01
N PHE A 114 7.81 24.73 -6.06
CA PHE A 114 8.57 23.78 -5.26
C PHE A 114 9.25 22.66 -6.10
N ARG A 115 8.74 22.35 -7.28
CA ARG A 115 9.35 21.35 -8.20
C ARG A 115 10.77 21.75 -8.60
N SER A 116 11.02 23.02 -8.88
CA SER A 116 12.33 23.47 -9.39
C SER A 116 13.44 23.32 -8.33
N ALA A 117 13.12 23.41 -7.04
CA ALA A 117 14.10 23.24 -5.96
C ALA A 117 14.34 21.77 -5.59
N ILE A 118 13.28 20.93 -5.55
CA ILE A 118 13.39 19.53 -5.10
C ILE A 118 13.66 18.56 -6.26
N LEU A 119 13.06 18.79 -7.43
CA LEU A 119 13.22 17.90 -8.59
C LEU A 119 14.36 18.31 -9.54
N ALA A 120 15.07 19.43 -9.25
CA ALA A 120 16.33 19.74 -9.94
C ALA A 120 17.42 18.69 -9.61
N ASP A 121 17.35 18.06 -8.43
CA ASP A 121 18.13 16.88 -8.11
C ASP A 121 17.43 15.63 -8.73
N GLY A 122 18.04 15.06 -9.75
CA GLY A 122 17.53 13.86 -10.44
C GLY A 122 17.26 12.67 -9.50
N GLY A 123 17.91 12.61 -8.34
CA GLY A 123 17.70 11.58 -7.33
C GLY A 123 16.33 11.65 -6.68
N ILE A 124 15.88 12.84 -6.26
CA ILE A 124 14.55 13.02 -5.63
C ILE A 124 13.44 12.75 -6.65
N ALA A 125 13.58 13.23 -7.88
CA ALA A 125 12.63 12.97 -8.95
C ALA A 125 12.46 11.45 -9.20
N TYR A 126 13.54 10.69 -9.13
CA TYR A 126 13.52 9.23 -9.26
C TYR A 126 12.67 8.59 -8.16
N PHE A 127 12.87 8.95 -6.89
CA PHE A 127 12.10 8.38 -5.78
C PHE A 127 10.62 8.77 -5.78
N VAL A 128 10.30 10.00 -6.20
CA VAL A 128 8.89 10.45 -6.37
C VAL A 128 8.21 9.63 -7.47
N ASN A 129 8.90 9.41 -8.61
CA ASN A 129 8.39 8.55 -9.69
C ASN A 129 8.22 7.10 -9.21
N TYR A 130 9.20 6.56 -8.49
CA TYR A 130 9.11 5.21 -7.92
C TYR A 130 7.89 5.06 -7.01
N ALA A 131 7.70 5.96 -6.04
CA ALA A 131 6.54 5.96 -5.15
C ALA A 131 5.21 6.08 -5.92
N PHE A 132 5.16 6.92 -6.96
CA PHE A 132 3.98 7.03 -7.82
C PHE A 132 3.64 5.70 -8.48
N PHE A 133 4.60 5.03 -9.10
CA PHE A 133 4.36 3.77 -9.79
C PHE A 133 4.04 2.64 -8.82
N CYS A 134 4.64 2.60 -7.62
CA CYS A 134 4.25 1.66 -6.57
C CYS A 134 2.77 1.80 -6.20
N ASN A 135 2.30 3.01 -5.93
CA ASN A 135 0.91 3.24 -5.55
C ASN A 135 -0.06 3.04 -6.71
N LEU A 136 0.33 3.39 -7.94
CA LEU A 136 -0.45 3.10 -9.14
C LEU A 136 -0.60 1.60 -9.36
N PHE A 137 0.48 0.84 -9.17
CA PHE A 137 0.46 -0.62 -9.29
C PHE A 137 -0.45 -1.25 -8.21
N LEU A 138 -0.33 -0.83 -6.94
CA LEU A 138 -1.20 -1.27 -5.86
C LEU A 138 -2.67 -0.98 -6.16
N LEU A 139 -2.98 0.24 -6.64
CA LEU A 139 -4.33 0.65 -7.02
C LEU A 139 -4.92 -0.24 -8.12
N ILE A 140 -4.16 -0.43 -9.21
CA ILE A 140 -4.62 -1.24 -10.35
C ILE A 140 -4.81 -2.70 -9.92
N LEU A 141 -3.85 -3.25 -9.19
CA LEU A 141 -3.89 -4.64 -8.77
C LEU A 141 -5.03 -4.91 -7.78
N SER A 142 -5.21 -4.03 -6.79
CA SER A 142 -6.26 -4.22 -5.78
C SER A 142 -7.67 -4.10 -6.37
N LEU A 143 -7.86 -3.28 -7.42
CA LEU A 143 -9.14 -3.14 -8.11
C LEU A 143 -9.37 -4.20 -9.20
N ALA A 144 -8.32 -4.84 -9.72
CA ALA A 144 -8.47 -5.89 -10.73
C ALA A 144 -9.26 -7.08 -10.16
N PRO A 145 -10.25 -7.64 -10.87
CA PRO A 145 -11.06 -8.75 -10.37
C PRO A 145 -10.33 -10.09 -10.57
N VAL A 146 -9.25 -10.30 -9.81
CA VAL A 146 -8.38 -11.48 -9.91
C VAL A 146 -8.03 -12.04 -8.53
N HIS A 147 -7.33 -13.16 -8.50
CA HIS A 147 -6.71 -13.69 -7.28
C HIS A 147 -5.22 -13.34 -7.26
N TYR A 148 -4.70 -13.04 -6.09
CA TYR A 148 -3.26 -12.83 -5.92
C TYR A 148 -2.48 -14.10 -6.26
N PHE A 149 -1.36 -13.97 -6.96
CA PHE A 149 -0.54 -15.11 -7.42
C PHE A 149 0.84 -15.19 -6.74
N TRP A 150 1.15 -14.27 -5.81
CA TRP A 150 2.42 -14.24 -5.08
C TRP A 150 2.23 -14.02 -3.58
N GLY A 151 3.32 -14.15 -2.82
CA GLY A 151 3.40 -13.85 -1.40
C GLY A 151 2.55 -14.77 -0.53
N GLU A 152 2.28 -14.34 0.67
CA GLU A 152 1.39 -15.04 1.61
C GLU A 152 -0.10 -14.82 1.31
N VAL A 153 -0.42 -13.82 0.49
CA VAL A 153 -1.79 -13.55 0.01
C VAL A 153 -2.17 -14.39 -1.22
N ARG A 154 -1.28 -15.28 -1.68
CA ARG A 154 -1.52 -16.13 -2.85
C ARG A 154 -2.82 -16.90 -2.76
N GLY A 155 -3.66 -16.76 -3.78
CA GLY A 155 -4.98 -17.40 -3.86
C GLY A 155 -6.10 -16.62 -3.17
N MET A 156 -5.80 -15.57 -2.44
CA MET A 156 -6.81 -14.64 -1.90
C MET A 156 -7.36 -13.76 -3.02
N GLU A 157 -8.62 -13.38 -2.89
CA GLU A 157 -9.26 -12.43 -3.80
C GLU A 157 -8.73 -11.02 -3.56
N THR A 158 -8.55 -10.25 -4.64
CA THR A 158 -8.28 -8.82 -4.57
C THR A 158 -9.50 -8.06 -4.02
N ASP A 159 -9.31 -6.83 -3.55
CA ASP A 159 -10.40 -5.99 -3.04
C ASP A 159 -11.52 -5.80 -4.07
N GLY A 160 -11.14 -5.56 -5.33
CA GLY A 160 -12.09 -5.41 -6.43
C GLY A 160 -12.96 -6.65 -6.63
N LEU A 161 -12.36 -7.84 -6.61
CA LEU A 161 -13.10 -9.10 -6.74
C LEU A 161 -14.02 -9.34 -5.54
N GLN A 162 -13.54 -9.09 -4.32
CA GLN A 162 -14.35 -9.20 -3.09
C GLN A 162 -15.53 -8.22 -3.10
N ILE A 163 -15.33 -6.97 -3.59
CA ILE A 163 -16.40 -5.99 -3.74
C ILE A 163 -17.45 -6.47 -4.74
N ILE A 164 -17.03 -7.01 -5.90
CA ILE A 164 -17.95 -7.57 -6.90
C ILE A 164 -18.78 -8.68 -6.28
N HIS A 165 -18.17 -9.67 -5.63
CA HIS A 165 -18.87 -10.77 -4.98
C HIS A 165 -19.82 -10.28 -3.85
N ALA A 166 -19.41 -9.24 -3.11
CA ALA A 166 -20.27 -8.62 -2.12
C ALA A 166 -21.49 -7.95 -2.78
N LEU A 167 -21.37 -7.37 -3.97
CA LEU A 167 -22.46 -6.76 -4.71
C LEU A 167 -23.43 -7.77 -5.33
N GLU A 168 -22.93 -8.91 -5.79
CA GLU A 168 -23.72 -9.95 -6.42
C GLU A 168 -24.62 -10.74 -5.45
N LYS A 169 -24.21 -10.88 -4.18
CA LYS A 169 -24.96 -11.64 -3.16
C LYS A 169 -26.36 -11.09 -2.80
N ASP A 170 -26.77 -9.94 -3.33
CA ASP A 170 -28.14 -9.40 -3.17
C ASP A 170 -29.04 -9.66 -4.39
N GLY A 171 -28.58 -10.39 -5.39
CA GLY A 171 -29.30 -10.67 -6.63
C GLY A 171 -30.08 -12.02 -6.64
N VAL A 172 -30.23 -12.69 -5.46
CA VAL A 172 -30.99 -13.95 -5.35
C VAL A 172 -32.11 -13.80 -4.35
#